data_dd152bf8a8ddbfbcda3049d30d4f713f
#
_entry.id   dd152bf8a8ddbfbcda3049d30d4f713f
#
_cell.length_a   1.000
_cell.length_b   1.000
_cell.length_c   1.000
_cell.angle_alpha   90.00
_cell.angle_beta   90.00
_cell.angle_gamma   90.00
#
_symmetry.space_group_name_H-M   'P 1'
#
loop_
_entity.id
_entity.type
_entity.pdbx_description
1 polymer ?
#
loop_
_entity_poly.entity_id
_entity_poly.type
_entity_poly.pdbx_seq_one_letter_code
_entity_poly.pdbx_strand_id
1 'polypeptide(L)'
;MRGQYSDPNDVGEVSHFQALATALSGTVGLGNIAGVAVALSIGGPGATFWMVLAGLLGMATKFTECTLGVKYRNEHPDGTVSGGPMYYISKGFAERGIPAGKFMAVLFSIFCVLGALGGGNMFQANQAHAQIVNVFGDFPGWITGLVFAGLVFA
;
A
#
# COMPACT_ATOMS: atom_id res chain seq x y z
N MET A 1 -18.50 7.64 -10.02
CA MET A 1 -17.28 7.96 -10.79
C MET A 1 -17.68 7.99 -12.26
N ARG A 2 -18.13 9.14 -12.71
CA ARG A 2 -18.73 9.29 -14.05
C ARG A 2 -17.72 9.72 -15.12
N GLY A 3 -16.41 9.65 -14.87
CA GLY A 3 -15.38 10.02 -15.86
C GLY A 3 -15.46 11.45 -16.40
N GLN A 4 -16.13 12.37 -15.70
CA GLN A 4 -16.37 13.74 -16.17
C GLN A 4 -15.10 14.57 -16.40
N TYR A 5 -13.98 14.10 -15.84
CA TYR A 5 -12.67 14.75 -15.92
C TYR A 5 -11.63 13.84 -16.60
N SER A 6 -12.07 12.76 -17.28
CA SER A 6 -11.18 11.90 -18.06
C SER A 6 -11.08 12.47 -19.47
N ASP A 7 -9.89 12.87 -19.88
CA ASP A 7 -9.57 13.16 -21.27
C ASP A 7 -9.14 11.85 -21.94
N PRO A 8 -9.67 11.51 -23.14
CA PRO A 8 -9.20 10.34 -23.90
C PRO A 8 -7.71 10.39 -24.25
N ASN A 9 -7.08 11.57 -24.17
CA ASN A 9 -5.66 11.77 -24.44
C ASN A 9 -4.79 11.78 -23.16
N ASP A 10 -5.39 11.56 -21.98
CA ASP A 10 -4.63 11.49 -20.73
C ASP A 10 -3.63 10.32 -20.78
N VAL A 11 -2.39 10.62 -20.52
CA VAL A 11 -1.31 9.61 -20.45
C VAL A 11 -1.47 8.80 -19.18
N GLY A 12 -1.73 7.50 -19.35
CA GLY A 12 -1.86 6.58 -18.22
C GLY A 12 -2.16 5.16 -18.68
N GLU A 13 -1.68 4.18 -17.95
CA GLU A 13 -1.83 2.75 -18.26
C GLU A 13 -3.20 2.19 -17.85
N VAL A 14 -3.91 2.86 -16.94
CA VAL A 14 -5.13 2.36 -16.32
C VAL A 14 -6.21 3.44 -16.24
N SER A 15 -7.47 3.03 -16.35
CA SER A 15 -8.61 3.92 -16.13
C SER A 15 -8.75 4.33 -14.65
N HIS A 16 -9.46 5.43 -14.39
CA HIS A 16 -9.72 5.90 -13.01
C HIS A 16 -10.39 4.84 -12.13
N PHE A 17 -11.25 4.01 -12.70
CA PHE A 17 -11.89 2.92 -11.97
C PHE A 17 -10.89 1.80 -11.63
N GLN A 18 -10.04 1.42 -12.57
CA GLN A 18 -8.99 0.43 -12.34
C GLN A 18 -7.98 0.92 -11.27
N ALA A 19 -7.57 2.19 -11.34
CA ALA A 19 -6.69 2.79 -10.36
C ALA A 19 -7.32 2.76 -8.95
N LEU A 20 -8.60 3.10 -8.83
CA LEU A 20 -9.32 3.03 -7.55
C LEU A 20 -9.45 1.59 -7.05
N ALA A 21 -9.84 0.65 -7.92
CA ALA A 21 -10.00 -0.75 -7.56
C ALA A 21 -8.68 -1.35 -7.08
N THR A 22 -7.58 -1.06 -7.77
CA THR A 22 -6.23 -1.49 -7.37
C THR A 22 -5.82 -0.89 -6.02
N ALA A 23 -6.05 0.41 -5.82
CA ALA A 23 -5.73 1.07 -4.56
C ALA A 23 -6.54 0.50 -3.38
N LEU A 24 -7.83 0.25 -3.56
CA LEU A 24 -8.68 -0.38 -2.55
C LEU A 24 -8.23 -1.81 -2.25
N SER A 25 -7.96 -2.61 -3.29
CA SER A 25 -7.48 -3.99 -3.14
C SER A 25 -6.14 -4.06 -2.40
N GLY A 26 -5.22 -3.16 -2.69
CA GLY A 26 -3.93 -3.09 -2.00
C GLY A 26 -4.01 -2.53 -0.56
N THR A 27 -5.07 -1.81 -0.21
CA THR A 27 -5.24 -1.19 1.10
C THR A 27 -5.99 -2.10 2.08
N VAL A 28 -6.95 -2.87 1.60
CA VAL A 28 -7.76 -3.78 2.45
C VAL A 28 -6.96 -5.04 2.75
N GLY A 29 -6.65 -5.26 4.01
CA GLY A 29 -5.88 -6.41 4.48
C GLY A 29 -6.18 -6.74 5.94
N LEU A 30 -5.43 -7.69 6.51
CA LEU A 30 -5.58 -8.11 7.90
C LEU A 30 -5.40 -6.97 8.90
N GLY A 31 -4.58 -5.96 8.59
CA GLY A 31 -4.41 -4.78 9.43
C GLY A 31 -5.71 -4.03 9.68
N ASN A 32 -6.57 -3.94 8.68
CA ASN A 32 -7.86 -3.24 8.76
C ASN A 32 -8.93 -4.05 9.51
N ILE A 33 -8.76 -5.35 9.63
CA ILE A 33 -9.71 -6.26 10.27
C ILE A 33 -9.18 -6.69 11.63
N ALA A 34 -8.14 -7.50 11.66
CA ALA A 34 -7.57 -8.04 12.89
C ALA A 34 -6.88 -6.95 13.74
N GLY A 35 -6.17 -6.01 13.10
CA GLY A 35 -5.50 -4.90 13.79
C GLY A 35 -6.51 -3.98 14.49
N VAL A 36 -7.66 -3.72 13.88
CA VAL A 36 -8.75 -2.96 14.50
C VAL A 36 -9.36 -3.73 15.68
N ALA A 37 -9.58 -5.05 15.53
CA ALA A 37 -10.08 -5.88 16.62
C ALA A 37 -9.12 -5.90 17.82
N VAL A 38 -7.83 -6.01 17.58
CA VAL A 38 -6.79 -5.93 18.64
C VAL A 38 -6.79 -4.55 19.29
N ALA A 39 -6.85 -3.48 18.51
CA ALA A 39 -6.89 -2.11 19.04
C ALA A 39 -8.14 -1.89 19.95
N LEU A 40 -9.27 -2.45 19.55
CA LEU A 40 -10.50 -2.39 20.36
C LEU A 40 -10.39 -3.21 21.65
N SER A 41 -9.79 -4.38 21.59
CA SER A 41 -9.64 -5.25 22.75
C SER A 41 -8.71 -4.67 23.83
N ILE A 42 -7.70 -3.90 23.40
CA ILE A 42 -6.72 -3.26 24.32
C ILE A 42 -7.20 -1.87 24.73
N GLY A 43 -7.67 -1.07 23.79
CA GLY A 43 -8.00 0.34 24.00
C GLY A 43 -9.47 0.63 24.31
N GLY A 44 -10.32 -0.41 24.29
CA GLY A 44 -11.74 -0.29 24.51
C GLY A 44 -12.47 0.55 23.44
N PRO A 45 -13.74 0.94 23.70
CA PRO A 45 -14.55 1.69 22.72
C PRO A 45 -13.94 3.04 22.30
N GLY A 46 -13.13 3.67 23.16
CA GLY A 46 -12.42 4.93 22.85
C GLY A 46 -11.42 4.79 21.68
N ALA A 47 -10.88 3.61 21.46
CA ALA A 47 -9.98 3.36 20.32
C ALA A 47 -10.68 3.61 18.98
N THR A 48 -11.97 3.27 18.86
CA THR A 48 -12.74 3.52 17.63
C THR A 48 -12.80 5.01 17.30
N PHE A 49 -13.06 5.85 18.28
CA PHE A 49 -13.10 7.30 18.08
C PHE A 49 -11.76 7.83 17.53
N TRP A 50 -10.65 7.42 18.13
CA TRP A 50 -9.33 7.84 17.69
C TRP A 50 -8.96 7.30 16.31
N MET A 51 -9.35 6.06 15.99
CA MET A 51 -9.14 5.50 14.66
C MET A 51 -9.93 6.24 13.58
N VAL A 52 -11.19 6.62 13.84
CA VAL A 52 -11.99 7.43 12.92
C VAL A 52 -11.35 8.79 12.70
N LEU A 53 -10.94 9.46 13.78
CA LEU A 53 -10.27 10.76 13.70
C LEU A 53 -8.95 10.67 12.94
N ALA A 54 -8.14 9.65 13.22
CA ALA A 54 -6.90 9.39 12.47
C ALA A 54 -7.16 9.12 11.00
N GLY A 55 -8.24 8.39 10.66
CA GLY A 55 -8.66 8.15 9.28
C GLY A 55 -9.02 9.45 8.54
N LEU A 56 -9.76 10.34 9.19
CA LEU A 56 -10.10 11.66 8.61
C LEU A 56 -8.86 12.50 8.33
N LEU A 57 -7.92 12.55 9.28
CA LEU A 57 -6.64 13.24 9.06
C LEU A 57 -5.77 12.56 7.99
N GLY A 58 -5.80 11.23 7.95
CA GLY A 58 -5.09 10.41 6.96
C GLY A 58 -5.54 10.65 5.52
N MET A 59 -6.81 11.05 5.31
CA MET A 59 -7.30 11.41 3.97
C MET A 59 -6.51 12.56 3.34
N ALA A 60 -6.16 13.59 4.11
CA ALA A 60 -5.36 14.71 3.63
C ALA A 60 -3.93 14.26 3.25
N THR A 61 -3.34 13.38 4.04
CA THR A 61 -2.03 12.79 3.74
C THR A 61 -2.07 11.97 2.45
N LYS A 62 -3.08 11.12 2.30
CA LYS A 62 -3.25 10.30 1.09
C LYS A 62 -3.50 11.12 -0.16
N PHE A 63 -4.34 12.17 -0.04
CA PHE A 63 -4.55 13.11 -1.14
C PHE A 63 -3.24 13.77 -1.59
N THR A 64 -2.44 14.24 -0.66
CA THR A 64 -1.13 14.85 -0.95
C THR A 64 -0.19 13.86 -1.61
N GLU A 65 -0.11 12.63 -1.08
CA GLU A 65 0.72 11.55 -1.63
C GLU A 65 0.36 11.24 -3.09
N CYS A 66 -0.92 11.03 -3.38
CA CYS A 66 -1.40 10.75 -4.73
C CYS A 66 -1.13 11.91 -5.69
N THR A 67 -1.37 13.16 -5.24
CA THR A 67 -1.11 14.35 -6.04
C THR A 67 0.36 14.50 -6.38
N LEU A 68 1.26 14.29 -5.40
CA LEU A 68 2.70 14.32 -5.63
C LEU A 68 3.15 13.14 -6.54
N GLY A 69 2.56 11.97 -6.36
CA GLY A 69 2.83 10.80 -7.19
C GLY A 69 2.55 11.05 -8.67
N VAL A 70 1.42 11.69 -8.97
CA VAL A 70 1.07 12.07 -10.35
C VAL A 70 1.93 13.22 -10.86
N LYS A 71 2.17 14.26 -10.06
CA LYS A 71 2.95 15.44 -10.45
C LYS A 71 4.39 15.09 -10.83
N TYR A 72 5.02 14.19 -10.10
CA TYR A 72 6.45 13.86 -10.25
C TYR A 72 6.72 12.54 -10.97
N ARG A 73 5.70 11.92 -11.56
CA ARG A 73 5.86 10.69 -12.35
C ARG A 73 6.76 10.91 -13.57
N ASN A 74 7.37 9.85 -14.03
CA ASN A 74 8.07 9.81 -15.31
C ASN A 74 7.15 9.17 -16.35
N GLU A 75 7.00 9.82 -17.48
CA GLU A 75 6.31 9.28 -18.65
C GLU A 75 7.37 8.85 -19.65
N HIS A 76 7.36 7.58 -20.02
CA HIS A 76 8.32 7.03 -20.97
C HIS A 76 7.76 7.06 -22.39
N PRO A 77 8.63 7.09 -23.43
CA PRO A 77 8.19 7.14 -24.82
C PRO A 77 7.39 5.91 -25.28
N ASP A 78 7.51 4.79 -24.55
CA ASP A 78 6.77 3.55 -24.75
C ASP A 78 5.35 3.56 -24.15
N GLY A 79 4.94 4.68 -23.54
CA GLY A 79 3.65 4.83 -22.89
C GLY A 79 3.62 4.33 -21.44
N THR A 80 4.71 3.74 -20.94
CA THR A 80 4.79 3.32 -19.54
C THR A 80 4.97 4.50 -18.60
N VAL A 81 4.47 4.37 -17.36
CA VAL A 81 4.54 5.42 -16.35
C VAL A 81 5.24 4.89 -15.10
N SER A 82 6.28 5.59 -14.67
CA SER A 82 7.01 5.29 -13.43
C SER A 82 6.81 6.41 -12.41
N GLY A 83 6.32 6.06 -11.24
CA GLY A 83 6.02 7.04 -10.17
C GLY A 83 6.18 6.44 -8.79
N GLY A 84 5.84 7.23 -7.79
CA GLY A 84 5.84 6.83 -6.39
C GLY A 84 6.70 7.72 -5.50
N PRO A 85 6.77 7.40 -4.19
CA PRO A 85 7.45 8.23 -3.21
C PRO A 85 8.92 8.49 -3.52
N MET A 86 9.67 7.51 -4.03
CA MET A 86 11.07 7.69 -4.39
C MET A 86 11.27 8.77 -5.48
N TYR A 87 10.31 8.90 -6.40
CA TYR A 87 10.37 9.91 -7.47
C TYR A 87 10.06 11.31 -6.94
N TYR A 88 8.96 11.49 -6.20
CA TYR A 88 8.61 12.81 -5.71
C TYR A 88 9.54 13.30 -4.58
N ILE A 89 10.10 12.40 -3.77
CA ILE A 89 11.14 12.77 -2.80
C ILE A 89 12.37 13.28 -3.55
N SER A 90 12.90 12.50 -4.50
CA SER A 90 14.10 12.86 -5.24
C SER A 90 13.93 14.18 -6.01
N LYS A 91 12.85 14.32 -6.80
CA LYS A 91 12.60 15.50 -7.63
C LYS A 91 12.18 16.73 -6.81
N GLY A 92 11.30 16.57 -5.83
CA GLY A 92 10.81 17.67 -5.02
C GLY A 92 11.90 18.30 -4.14
N PHE A 93 12.85 17.50 -3.62
CA PHE A 93 14.01 18.03 -2.93
C PHE A 93 14.98 18.71 -3.90
N ALA A 94 15.17 18.16 -5.10
CA ALA A 94 16.01 18.77 -6.12
C ALA A 94 15.48 20.16 -6.56
N GLU A 95 14.17 20.31 -6.76
CA GLU A 95 13.52 21.59 -7.06
C GLU A 95 13.77 22.67 -5.98
N ARG A 96 13.92 22.24 -4.72
CA ARG A 96 14.21 23.15 -3.60
C ARG A 96 15.70 23.34 -3.33
N GLY A 97 16.57 22.78 -4.18
CA GLY A 97 18.02 22.87 -4.03
C GLY A 97 18.58 22.06 -2.84
N ILE A 98 17.83 21.09 -2.32
CA ILE A 98 18.26 20.29 -1.17
C ILE A 98 18.96 19.02 -1.69
N PRO A 99 20.28 18.84 -1.45
CA PRO A 99 21.05 17.72 -2.03
C PRO A 99 20.70 16.35 -1.45
N ALA A 100 19.98 16.30 -0.32
CA ALA A 100 19.63 15.05 0.37
C ALA A 100 18.52 14.21 -0.32
N GLY A 101 17.88 14.73 -1.37
CA GLY A 101 16.70 14.09 -1.99
C GLY A 101 16.96 12.67 -2.49
N LYS A 102 18.09 12.43 -3.14
CA LYS A 102 18.46 11.09 -3.64
C LYS A 102 18.71 10.10 -2.50
N PHE A 103 19.41 10.51 -1.47
CA PHE A 103 19.66 9.68 -0.29
C PHE A 103 18.36 9.29 0.40
N MET A 104 17.46 10.25 0.63
CA MET A 104 16.15 10.00 1.24
C MET A 104 15.27 9.08 0.38
N ALA A 105 15.31 9.22 -0.94
CA ALA A 105 14.58 8.34 -1.85
C ALA A 105 15.07 6.88 -1.79
N VAL A 106 16.38 6.67 -1.74
CA VAL A 106 16.97 5.32 -1.59
C VAL A 106 16.61 4.73 -0.23
N LEU A 107 16.75 5.50 0.84
CA LEU A 107 16.41 5.06 2.20
C LEU A 107 14.93 4.68 2.29
N PHE A 108 14.04 5.49 1.71
CA PHE A 108 12.62 5.17 1.63
C PHE A 108 12.38 3.86 0.86
N SER A 109 13.05 3.66 -0.28
CA SER A 109 12.90 2.44 -1.07
C SER A 109 13.30 1.17 -0.29
N ILE A 110 14.40 1.25 0.48
CA ILE A 110 14.83 0.14 1.33
C ILE A 110 13.77 -0.17 2.39
N PHE A 111 13.30 0.85 3.11
CA PHE A 111 12.26 0.67 4.13
C PHE A 111 10.94 0.18 3.54
N CYS A 112 10.59 0.61 2.34
CA CYS A 112 9.40 0.16 1.64
C CYS A 112 9.48 -1.35 1.32
N VAL A 113 10.62 -1.83 0.83
CA VAL A 113 10.84 -3.26 0.57
C VAL A 113 10.78 -4.07 1.86
N LEU A 114 11.46 -3.63 2.91
CA LEU A 114 11.44 -4.31 4.22
C LEU A 114 10.04 -4.33 4.83
N GLY A 115 9.30 -3.22 4.73
CA GLY A 115 7.91 -3.12 5.19
C GLY A 115 6.96 -4.02 4.41
N ALA A 116 7.13 -4.11 3.09
CA ALA A 116 6.31 -4.98 2.24
C ALA A 116 6.57 -6.46 2.55
N LEU A 117 7.82 -6.86 2.75
CA LEU A 117 8.16 -8.24 3.13
C LEU A 117 7.61 -8.60 4.51
N GLY A 118 7.84 -7.77 5.52
CA GLY A 118 7.41 -8.03 6.89
C GLY A 118 5.89 -7.89 7.08
N GLY A 119 5.40 -6.68 6.97
CA GLY A 119 3.99 -6.35 7.25
C GLY A 119 3.04 -6.77 6.13
N GLY A 120 3.45 -6.64 4.87
CA GLY A 120 2.62 -6.94 3.71
C GLY A 120 2.44 -8.44 3.46
N ASN A 121 3.49 -9.23 3.56
CA ASN A 121 3.46 -10.64 3.17
C ASN A 121 3.57 -11.60 4.36
N MET A 122 4.65 -11.50 5.14
CA MET A 122 4.93 -12.48 6.20
C MET A 122 3.86 -12.50 7.29
N PHE A 123 3.39 -11.32 7.71
CA PHE A 123 2.33 -11.22 8.73
C PHE A 123 1.03 -11.85 8.23
N GLN A 124 0.63 -11.57 6.99
CA GLN A 124 -0.62 -12.10 6.42
C GLN A 124 -0.57 -13.61 6.22
N ALA A 125 0.54 -14.13 5.71
CA ALA A 125 0.74 -15.57 5.56
C ALA A 125 0.73 -16.30 6.92
N ASN A 126 1.34 -15.72 7.94
CA ASN A 126 1.34 -16.27 9.29
C ASN A 126 -0.07 -16.32 9.89
N GLN A 127 -0.85 -15.25 9.77
CA GLN A 127 -2.22 -15.22 10.29
C GLN A 127 -3.15 -16.18 9.55
N ALA A 128 -2.99 -16.33 8.23
CA ALA A 128 -3.74 -17.31 7.46
C ALA A 128 -3.39 -18.75 7.90
N HIS A 129 -2.11 -19.05 8.12
CA HIS A 129 -1.66 -20.33 8.67
C HIS A 129 -2.25 -20.57 10.06
N ALA A 130 -2.23 -19.59 10.96
CA ALA A 130 -2.82 -19.71 12.30
C ALA A 130 -4.31 -20.05 12.24
N GLN A 131 -5.06 -19.51 11.29
CA GLN A 131 -6.48 -19.88 11.10
C GLN A 131 -6.64 -21.31 10.60
N ILE A 132 -5.78 -21.78 9.70
CA ILE A 132 -5.79 -23.17 9.25
C ILE A 132 -5.57 -24.12 10.42
N VAL A 133 -4.58 -23.83 11.27
CA VAL A 133 -4.30 -24.61 12.47
C VAL A 133 -5.49 -24.62 13.45
N ASN A 134 -6.14 -23.47 13.64
CA ASN A 134 -7.33 -23.38 14.50
C ASN A 134 -8.52 -24.24 14.02
N VAL A 135 -8.68 -24.42 12.72
CA VAL A 135 -9.82 -25.13 12.12
C VAL A 135 -9.52 -26.63 11.94
N PHE A 136 -8.32 -26.95 11.46
CA PHE A 136 -7.95 -28.32 11.06
C PHE A 136 -7.01 -29.02 12.04
N GLY A 137 -6.57 -28.34 13.12
CA GLY A 137 -5.58 -28.85 14.05
C GLY A 137 -4.14 -28.65 13.58
N ASP A 138 -3.19 -29.36 14.19
CA ASP A 138 -1.78 -29.24 13.88
C ASP A 138 -1.49 -29.50 12.40
N PHE A 139 -1.16 -28.42 11.70
CA PHE A 139 -0.84 -28.43 10.29
C PHE A 139 0.55 -27.85 10.04
N PRO A 140 1.46 -28.57 9.39
CA PRO A 140 2.83 -28.07 9.19
C PRO A 140 2.87 -26.79 8.36
N GLY A 141 3.49 -25.72 8.88
CA GLY A 141 3.54 -24.40 8.24
C GLY A 141 4.17 -24.39 6.85
N TRP A 142 5.11 -25.31 6.57
CA TRP A 142 5.73 -25.39 5.24
C TRP A 142 4.75 -25.86 4.16
N ILE A 143 3.76 -26.68 4.48
CA ILE A 143 2.71 -27.11 3.54
C ILE A 143 1.83 -25.90 3.15
N THR A 144 1.40 -25.12 4.14
CA THR A 144 0.64 -23.87 3.89
C THR A 144 1.44 -22.91 3.03
N GLY A 145 2.74 -22.76 3.30
CA GLY A 145 3.64 -21.94 2.50
C GLY A 145 3.75 -22.39 1.05
N LEU A 146 3.85 -23.69 0.79
CA LEU A 146 3.89 -24.24 -0.58
C LEU A 146 2.56 -24.04 -1.31
N VAL A 147 1.43 -24.23 -0.63
CA VAL A 147 0.10 -23.99 -1.22
C VAL A 147 -0.05 -22.53 -1.61
N PHE A 148 0.31 -21.58 -0.72
CA PHE A 148 0.24 -20.16 -1.03
C PHE A 148 1.19 -19.76 -2.16
N ALA A 149 2.41 -20.28 -2.15
CA ALA A 149 3.35 -20.06 -3.25
C ALA A 149 2.78 -20.58 -4.58
N GLY A 150 2.21 -21.79 -4.60
CA GLY A 150 1.58 -22.34 -5.79
C GLY A 150 0.43 -21.50 -6.33
N LEU A 151 -0.43 -20.97 -5.42
CA LEU A 151 -1.56 -20.11 -5.80
C LEU A 151 -1.12 -18.75 -6.37
N VAL A 152 0.03 -18.25 -5.95
CA VAL A 152 0.57 -16.96 -6.45
C VAL A 152 1.26 -17.13 -7.80
N PHE A 153 1.85 -18.31 -8.07
CA PHE A 153 2.56 -18.59 -9.33
C PHE A 153 1.69 -19.20 -10.43
N ALA A 154 0.44 -19.56 -10.13
CA ALA A 154 -0.52 -20.08 -11.08
C ALA A 154 -1.26 -18.97 -11.84
#